data_33b04f155971a1ecc85490413a9b33e0
#
_entry.id   33b04f155971a1ecc85490413a9b33e0
#
_cell.length_a   1.000
_cell.length_b   1.000
_cell.length_c   1.000
_cell.angle_alpha   90.00
_cell.angle_beta   90.00
_cell.angle_gamma   90.00
#
_symmetry.space_group_name_H-M   'P 1'
#
loop_
_entity.id
_entity.type
_entity.pdbx_description
1 polymer ?
#
loop_
_entity_poly.entity_id
_entity_poly.type
_entity_poly.pdbx_seq_one_letter_code
_entity_poly.pdbx_strand_id
1 'polypeptide(L)'
;MRRLPVFFVLDCSESMVGDDLRQMEDGFQAVVRALRADPHALETVHLSVIAFAGVANTIVPLIEVFSFYPPKLPLGGGTSLGAALDALMAEIDRSVVKTTPDQKGDWKPLVYLFTDGHPTDDPGPAIARWNSRYARSASLIAVGIGKDADFSVLKRLTENVILFEETREGDFSRFVNWISASVVAQSKSLGEGLDSQALPDLDERFMKIVKEPPPALADAACVTLVGRCQKTRKPYLIKYERELQDVATLDFKFEMPMYRLAGCYPLDEDYFAWSDARAVDLKVNTSDLIGAPGCPHCGNATAFAVCGCGKLLCINGPEEATCPWCEKQVTFRPRPANEDDGFDVGRGRG
;
A
#
# COMPACT_ATOMS: atom_id res chain seq x y z
N MET A 1 -34.79 2.76 -1.86
CA MET A 1 -33.94 3.96 -1.81
C MET A 1 -32.80 3.80 -2.77
N ARG A 2 -32.22 4.85 -3.37
CA ARG A 2 -31.06 4.70 -4.26
C ARG A 2 -29.81 4.49 -3.42
N ARG A 3 -28.92 3.58 -3.82
CA ARG A 3 -27.67 3.30 -3.12
C ARG A 3 -26.57 4.27 -3.59
N LEU A 4 -25.67 4.64 -2.68
CA LEU A 4 -24.40 5.29 -2.99
C LEU A 4 -23.27 4.26 -2.86
N PRO A 5 -22.81 3.68 -3.97
CA PRO A 5 -21.67 2.76 -3.94
C PRO A 5 -20.37 3.52 -3.63
N VAL A 6 -19.59 3.03 -2.67
CA VAL A 6 -18.28 3.56 -2.30
C VAL A 6 -17.28 2.43 -2.32
N PHE A 7 -16.25 2.57 -3.14
CA PHE A 7 -15.19 1.59 -3.31
C PHE A 7 -13.89 2.09 -2.69
N PHE A 8 -13.32 1.30 -1.81
CA PHE A 8 -11.98 1.51 -1.28
C PHE A 8 -11.03 0.55 -1.98
N VAL A 9 -10.03 1.09 -2.68
CA VAL A 9 -8.98 0.36 -3.37
C VAL A 9 -7.69 0.61 -2.60
N LEU A 10 -7.21 -0.41 -1.88
CA LEU A 10 -6.19 -0.26 -0.85
C LEU A 10 -4.92 -0.98 -1.26
N ASP A 11 -3.82 -0.24 -1.31
CA ASP A 11 -2.49 -0.78 -1.52
C ASP A 11 -2.03 -1.52 -0.25
N CYS A 12 -1.67 -2.77 -0.44
CA CYS A 12 -1.19 -3.67 0.60
C CYS A 12 0.19 -4.24 0.22
N SER A 13 0.98 -3.46 -0.51
CA SER A 13 2.34 -3.81 -0.91
C SER A 13 3.31 -3.75 0.27
N GLU A 14 4.51 -4.26 0.06
CA GLU A 14 5.57 -4.33 1.08
C GLU A 14 5.99 -2.95 1.59
N SER A 15 5.93 -1.91 0.75
CA SER A 15 6.23 -0.53 1.14
C SER A 15 5.26 0.00 2.20
N MET A 16 4.02 -0.48 2.21
CA MET A 16 2.99 -0.09 3.18
C MET A 16 3.13 -0.77 4.54
N VAL A 17 4.05 -1.75 4.71
CA VAL A 17 4.18 -2.47 5.98
C VAL A 17 4.58 -1.54 7.12
N GLY A 18 4.01 -1.76 8.29
CA GLY A 18 4.32 -1.01 9.51
C GLY A 18 3.23 -0.03 9.88
N ASP A 19 3.59 1.23 10.10
CA ASP A 19 2.67 2.25 10.57
C ASP A 19 1.64 2.65 9.51
N ASP A 20 2.04 2.71 8.24
CA ASP A 20 1.15 3.08 7.14
C ASP A 20 -0.03 2.10 7.01
N LEU A 21 0.23 0.79 7.02
CA LEU A 21 -0.82 -0.22 6.93
C LEU A 21 -1.73 -0.20 8.17
N ARG A 22 -1.15 -0.05 9.38
CA ARG A 22 -1.94 0.05 10.62
C ARG A 22 -2.82 1.29 10.62
N GLN A 23 -2.28 2.44 10.24
CA GLN A 23 -3.05 3.68 10.12
C GLN A 23 -4.19 3.53 9.11
N MET A 24 -3.92 2.87 7.97
CA MET A 24 -4.96 2.60 6.98
C MET A 24 -6.09 1.73 7.57
N GLU A 25 -5.76 0.66 8.30
CA GLU A 25 -6.76 -0.19 8.97
C GLU A 25 -7.57 0.59 10.02
N ASP A 26 -6.90 1.35 10.89
CA ASP A 26 -7.54 2.15 11.94
C ASP A 26 -8.41 3.26 11.35
N GLY A 27 -7.93 3.91 10.31
CA GLY A 27 -8.66 4.95 9.60
C GLY A 27 -9.90 4.42 8.91
N PHE A 28 -9.76 3.28 8.26
CA PHE A 28 -10.88 2.64 7.60
C PHE A 28 -11.98 2.25 8.62
N GLN A 29 -11.60 1.71 9.79
CA GLN A 29 -12.53 1.47 10.87
C GLN A 29 -13.21 2.75 11.37
N ALA A 30 -12.48 3.87 11.45
CA ALA A 30 -13.04 5.15 11.86
C ALA A 30 -14.01 5.72 10.83
N VAL A 31 -13.72 5.60 9.52
CA VAL A 31 -14.65 5.95 8.43
C VAL A 31 -15.96 5.17 8.58
N VAL A 32 -15.88 3.85 8.76
CA VAL A 32 -17.07 3.00 8.91
C VAL A 32 -17.90 3.41 10.14
N ARG A 33 -17.25 3.70 11.27
CA ARG A 33 -17.96 4.19 12.48
C ARG A 33 -18.67 5.52 12.22
N ALA A 34 -18.01 6.46 11.54
CA ALA A 34 -18.58 7.77 11.21
C ALA A 34 -19.79 7.64 10.27
N LEU A 35 -19.70 6.80 9.24
CA LEU A 35 -20.79 6.55 8.31
C LEU A 35 -22.00 5.89 9.00
N ARG A 36 -21.77 4.99 9.95
CA ARG A 36 -22.83 4.37 10.74
C ARG A 36 -23.51 5.33 11.72
N ALA A 37 -22.82 6.39 12.13
CA ALA A 37 -23.39 7.41 13.02
C ALA A 37 -24.24 8.44 12.28
N ASP A 38 -24.13 8.56 10.96
CA ASP A 38 -25.00 9.44 10.16
C ASP A 38 -26.20 8.64 9.61
N PRO A 39 -27.44 9.00 9.98
CA PRO A 39 -28.64 8.25 9.56
C PRO A 39 -28.81 8.16 8.05
N HIS A 40 -28.43 9.21 7.31
CA HIS A 40 -28.58 9.24 5.86
C HIS A 40 -27.55 8.33 5.17
N ALA A 41 -26.29 8.37 5.64
CA ALA A 41 -25.24 7.47 5.16
C ALA A 41 -25.57 6.01 5.50
N LEU A 42 -26.10 5.74 6.70
CA LEU A 42 -26.49 4.40 7.13
C LEU A 42 -27.52 3.75 6.19
N GLU A 43 -28.44 4.53 5.64
CA GLU A 43 -29.50 4.05 4.73
C GLU A 43 -29.06 3.96 3.26
N THR A 44 -28.06 4.75 2.85
CA THR A 44 -27.75 4.90 1.43
C THR A 44 -26.40 4.32 1.05
N VAL A 45 -25.40 4.38 1.93
CA VAL A 45 -24.02 4.00 1.61
C VAL A 45 -23.83 2.48 1.59
N HIS A 46 -23.24 2.02 0.49
CA HIS A 46 -22.78 0.64 0.33
C HIS A 46 -21.28 0.68 0.11
N LEU A 47 -20.55 -0.17 0.83
CA LEU A 47 -19.08 -0.21 0.83
C LEU A 47 -18.57 -1.47 0.15
N SER A 48 -17.52 -1.33 -0.62
CA SER A 48 -16.72 -2.44 -1.15
C SER A 48 -15.25 -2.19 -0.87
N VAL A 49 -14.47 -3.25 -0.64
CA VAL A 49 -13.02 -3.16 -0.45
C VAL A 49 -12.32 -4.07 -1.45
N ILE A 50 -11.44 -3.47 -2.20
CA ILE A 50 -10.50 -4.14 -3.09
C ILE A 50 -9.12 -3.93 -2.49
N ALA A 51 -8.43 -5.01 -2.16
CA ALA A 51 -7.04 -4.97 -1.74
C ALA A 51 -6.14 -5.39 -2.90
N PHE A 52 -4.98 -4.76 -3.01
CA PHE A 52 -4.00 -5.15 -4.01
C PHE A 52 -2.57 -5.06 -3.47
N ALA A 53 -1.74 -5.94 -4.00
CA ALA A 53 -0.29 -6.01 -3.84
C ALA A 53 0.26 -6.56 -5.17
N GLY A 54 0.95 -7.68 -5.20
CA GLY A 54 1.31 -8.37 -6.44
C GLY A 54 0.12 -8.92 -7.23
N VAL A 55 -1.01 -9.13 -6.56
CA VAL A 55 -2.32 -9.47 -7.13
C VAL A 55 -3.40 -8.54 -6.56
N ALA A 56 -4.57 -8.50 -7.19
CA ALA A 56 -5.69 -7.68 -6.72
C ALA A 56 -6.96 -8.53 -6.59
N ASN A 57 -7.68 -8.34 -5.47
CA ASN A 57 -8.94 -9.06 -5.21
C ASN A 57 -9.95 -8.16 -4.49
N THR A 58 -11.23 -8.35 -4.80
CA THR A 58 -12.32 -7.82 -3.98
C THR A 58 -12.42 -8.66 -2.70
N ILE A 59 -11.96 -8.10 -1.58
CA ILE A 59 -11.99 -8.79 -0.28
C ILE A 59 -13.30 -8.58 0.46
N VAL A 60 -14.01 -7.49 0.17
CA VAL A 60 -15.41 -7.28 0.59
C VAL A 60 -16.21 -6.83 -0.62
N PRO A 61 -17.22 -7.60 -1.07
CA PRO A 61 -18.12 -7.18 -2.14
C PRO A 61 -18.98 -5.99 -1.68
N LEU A 62 -19.64 -5.30 -2.63
CA LEU A 62 -20.46 -4.14 -2.31
C LEU A 62 -21.64 -4.53 -1.40
N ILE A 63 -21.61 -4.10 -0.15
CA ILE A 63 -22.63 -4.38 0.87
C ILE A 63 -23.01 -3.10 1.64
N GLU A 64 -24.19 -3.10 2.27
CA GLU A 64 -24.66 -2.02 3.12
C GLU A 64 -23.68 -1.72 4.26
N VAL A 65 -23.48 -0.43 4.55
CA VAL A 65 -22.56 -0.01 5.64
C VAL A 65 -22.96 -0.58 6.99
N PHE A 66 -24.25 -0.84 7.20
CA PHE A 66 -24.77 -1.47 8.42
C PHE A 66 -24.21 -2.89 8.61
N SER A 67 -24.17 -3.69 7.54
CA SER A 67 -23.71 -5.08 7.55
C SER A 67 -22.20 -5.21 7.29
N PHE A 68 -21.51 -4.10 7.07
CA PHE A 68 -20.10 -4.10 6.71
C PHE A 68 -19.20 -4.34 7.95
N TYR A 69 -18.26 -5.26 7.85
CA TYR A 69 -17.20 -5.44 8.85
C TYR A 69 -15.84 -5.18 8.19
N PRO A 70 -15.04 -4.24 8.76
CA PRO A 70 -13.70 -3.99 8.24
C PRO A 70 -12.88 -5.28 8.20
N PRO A 71 -12.37 -5.67 7.03
CA PRO A 71 -11.52 -6.86 6.91
C PRO A 71 -10.13 -6.57 7.46
N LYS A 72 -9.40 -7.62 7.85
CA LYS A 72 -7.95 -7.54 7.98
C LYS A 72 -7.37 -7.36 6.59
N LEU A 73 -6.49 -6.38 6.43
CA LEU A 73 -5.82 -6.16 5.16
C LEU A 73 -4.72 -7.22 4.94
N PRO A 74 -4.61 -7.77 3.73
CA PRO A 74 -3.50 -8.65 3.39
C PRO A 74 -2.20 -7.85 3.27
N LEU A 75 -1.08 -8.55 3.16
CA LEU A 75 0.20 -7.98 2.76
C LEU A 75 0.82 -8.86 1.70
N GLY A 76 1.42 -8.27 0.67
CA GLY A 76 2.06 -9.03 -0.40
C GLY A 76 3.17 -8.26 -1.11
N GLY A 77 4.03 -8.96 -1.85
CA GLY A 77 5.11 -8.36 -2.61
C GLY A 77 4.66 -7.84 -3.97
N GLY A 78 4.95 -6.58 -4.23
CA GLY A 78 4.63 -5.88 -5.47
C GLY A 78 3.36 -5.03 -5.38
N THR A 79 3.19 -4.12 -6.34
CA THR A 79 2.14 -3.09 -6.43
C THR A 79 1.49 -3.16 -7.81
N SER A 80 0.56 -4.09 -8.01
CA SER A 80 -0.11 -4.30 -9.30
C SER A 80 -1.32 -3.38 -9.46
N LEU A 81 -1.07 -2.10 -9.74
CA LEU A 81 -2.09 -1.07 -9.92
C LEU A 81 -3.04 -1.36 -11.10
N GLY A 82 -2.50 -1.90 -12.19
CA GLY A 82 -3.32 -2.30 -13.34
C GLY A 82 -4.32 -3.39 -12.98
N ALA A 83 -3.88 -4.41 -12.23
CA ALA A 83 -4.76 -5.45 -11.72
C ALA A 83 -5.81 -4.91 -10.74
N ALA A 84 -5.44 -3.93 -9.89
CA ALA A 84 -6.37 -3.26 -8.98
C ALA A 84 -7.48 -2.52 -9.72
N LEU A 85 -7.15 -1.80 -10.78
CA LEU A 85 -8.13 -1.12 -11.63
C LEU A 85 -9.04 -2.10 -12.37
N ASP A 86 -8.52 -3.23 -12.82
CA ASP A 86 -9.33 -4.27 -13.46
C ASP A 86 -10.30 -4.91 -12.47
N ALA A 87 -9.84 -5.22 -11.25
CA ALA A 87 -10.71 -5.71 -10.18
C ALA A 87 -11.80 -4.70 -9.80
N LEU A 88 -11.46 -3.41 -9.70
CA LEU A 88 -12.41 -2.33 -9.46
C LEU A 88 -13.48 -2.24 -10.57
N MET A 89 -13.06 -2.25 -11.83
CA MET A 89 -13.98 -2.19 -12.97
C MET A 89 -14.91 -3.40 -13.01
N ALA A 90 -14.38 -4.59 -12.74
CA ALA A 90 -15.18 -5.81 -12.65
C ALA A 90 -16.20 -5.74 -11.49
N GLU A 91 -15.80 -5.22 -10.33
CA GLU A 91 -16.71 -5.07 -9.19
C GLU A 91 -17.79 -4.02 -9.46
N ILE A 92 -17.46 -2.90 -10.12
CA ILE A 92 -18.45 -1.89 -10.55
C ILE A 92 -19.45 -2.52 -11.51
N ASP A 93 -18.99 -3.25 -12.53
CA ASP A 93 -19.89 -3.86 -13.52
C ASP A 93 -20.79 -4.95 -12.91
N ARG A 94 -20.30 -5.65 -11.88
CA ARG A 94 -21.04 -6.70 -11.19
C ARG A 94 -22.09 -6.17 -10.23
N SER A 95 -21.78 -5.09 -9.50
CA SER A 95 -22.53 -4.71 -8.30
C SER A 95 -23.32 -3.41 -8.42
N VAL A 96 -22.95 -2.50 -9.35
CA VAL A 96 -23.62 -1.22 -9.52
C VAL A 96 -24.82 -1.35 -10.44
N VAL A 97 -25.99 -0.98 -9.94
CA VAL A 97 -27.24 -1.00 -10.70
C VAL A 97 -27.33 0.21 -11.62
N LYS A 98 -27.42 -0.06 -12.93
CA LYS A 98 -27.58 0.99 -13.95
C LYS A 98 -29.05 1.46 -14.01
N THR A 99 -29.27 2.73 -14.30
CA THR A 99 -30.62 3.28 -14.52
C THR A 99 -31.20 2.67 -15.80
N THR A 100 -32.43 2.21 -15.70
CA THR A 100 -33.25 1.75 -16.83
C THR A 100 -34.50 2.63 -16.94
N PRO A 101 -35.30 2.52 -18.02
CA PRO A 101 -36.57 3.26 -18.12
C PRO A 101 -37.53 3.00 -16.94
N ASP A 102 -37.46 1.77 -16.40
CA ASP A 102 -38.41 1.32 -15.35
C ASP A 102 -37.85 1.43 -13.94
N GLN A 103 -36.53 1.64 -13.78
CA GLN A 103 -35.89 1.67 -12.47
C GLN A 103 -34.74 2.68 -12.42
N LYS A 104 -34.76 3.56 -11.41
CA LYS A 104 -33.60 4.40 -11.08
C LYS A 104 -32.47 3.52 -10.55
N GLY A 105 -31.32 3.58 -11.20
CA GLY A 105 -30.10 2.90 -10.76
C GLY A 105 -29.46 3.55 -9.54
N ASP A 106 -28.31 3.04 -9.17
CA ASP A 106 -27.48 3.60 -8.08
C ASP A 106 -27.03 5.02 -8.39
N TRP A 107 -26.61 5.74 -7.36
CA TRP A 107 -25.90 7.00 -7.52
C TRP A 107 -24.51 6.77 -8.16
N LYS A 108 -23.91 7.85 -8.67
CA LYS A 108 -22.54 7.81 -9.21
C LYS A 108 -21.57 7.26 -8.17
N PRO A 109 -20.91 6.14 -8.42
CA PRO A 109 -19.97 5.54 -7.48
C PRO A 109 -18.84 6.49 -7.09
N LEU A 110 -18.43 6.45 -5.82
CA LEU A 110 -17.22 7.07 -5.30
C LEU A 110 -16.13 6.02 -5.17
N VAL A 111 -14.93 6.35 -5.61
CA VAL A 111 -13.76 5.47 -5.52
C VAL A 111 -12.65 6.22 -4.80
N TYR A 112 -12.13 5.63 -3.74
CA TYR A 112 -10.94 6.09 -3.03
C TYR A 112 -9.82 5.08 -3.27
N LEU A 113 -8.80 5.48 -4.00
CA LEU A 113 -7.59 4.69 -4.25
C LEU A 113 -6.47 5.18 -3.35
N PHE A 114 -5.93 4.30 -2.52
CA PHE A 114 -4.82 4.58 -1.61
C PHE A 114 -3.59 3.80 -2.07
N THR A 115 -2.48 4.47 -2.33
CA THR A 115 -1.24 3.86 -2.79
C THR A 115 -0.07 4.82 -2.62
N ASP A 116 1.15 4.32 -2.53
CA ASP A 116 2.37 5.11 -2.70
C ASP A 116 2.66 5.44 -4.18
N GLY A 117 1.93 4.82 -5.11
CA GLY A 117 1.94 5.14 -6.53
C GLY A 117 3.07 4.51 -7.34
N HIS A 118 3.84 3.57 -6.78
CA HIS A 118 4.94 2.89 -7.49
C HIS A 118 4.50 1.52 -8.08
N PRO A 119 3.82 1.49 -9.24
CA PRO A 119 3.31 0.23 -9.79
C PRO A 119 4.44 -0.68 -10.28
N THR A 120 4.32 -1.96 -9.99
CA THR A 120 5.24 -3.02 -10.44
C THR A 120 4.73 -3.78 -11.66
N ASP A 121 3.50 -3.49 -12.10
CA ASP A 121 2.92 -3.92 -13.38
C ASP A 121 2.85 -2.75 -14.37
N ASP A 122 2.35 -3.00 -15.59
CA ASP A 122 1.99 -1.93 -16.54
C ASP A 122 0.52 -1.53 -16.37
N PRO A 123 0.21 -0.43 -15.69
CA PRO A 123 -1.16 0.03 -15.50
C PRO A 123 -1.76 0.73 -16.74
N GLY A 124 -0.97 1.00 -17.78
CA GLY A 124 -1.39 1.76 -18.96
C GLY A 124 -2.68 1.27 -19.62
N PRO A 125 -2.80 -0.03 -19.94
CA PRO A 125 -4.02 -0.59 -20.53
C PRO A 125 -5.25 -0.47 -19.64
N ALA A 126 -5.11 -0.65 -18.31
CA ALA A 126 -6.21 -0.52 -17.36
C ALA A 126 -6.64 0.94 -17.20
N ILE A 127 -5.68 1.88 -17.14
CA ILE A 127 -5.95 3.34 -17.13
C ILE A 127 -6.73 3.75 -18.39
N ALA A 128 -6.33 3.27 -19.55
CA ALA A 128 -7.03 3.59 -20.81
C ALA A 128 -8.49 3.08 -20.80
N ARG A 129 -8.73 1.86 -20.27
CA ARG A 129 -10.09 1.32 -20.08
C ARG A 129 -10.90 2.14 -19.08
N TRP A 130 -10.32 2.50 -17.93
CA TRP A 130 -10.95 3.36 -16.95
C TRP A 130 -11.38 4.70 -17.56
N ASN A 131 -10.46 5.42 -18.19
CA ASN A 131 -10.71 6.73 -18.76
C ASN A 131 -11.78 6.70 -19.85
N SER A 132 -11.82 5.66 -20.67
CA SER A 132 -12.78 5.56 -21.76
C SER A 132 -14.19 5.15 -21.32
N ARG A 133 -14.33 4.35 -20.25
CA ARG A 133 -15.61 3.73 -19.89
C ARG A 133 -16.18 4.17 -18.55
N TYR A 134 -15.34 4.47 -17.55
CA TYR A 134 -15.75 4.64 -16.17
C TYR A 134 -15.57 6.06 -15.64
N ALA A 135 -14.58 6.82 -16.10
CA ALA A 135 -14.26 8.14 -15.57
C ALA A 135 -15.43 9.13 -15.56
N ARG A 136 -16.38 8.99 -16.48
CA ARG A 136 -17.60 9.82 -16.52
C ARG A 136 -18.68 9.31 -15.56
N SER A 137 -18.74 8.00 -15.33
CA SER A 137 -19.80 7.36 -14.55
C SER A 137 -19.42 7.05 -13.11
N ALA A 138 -18.16 7.23 -12.73
CA ALA A 138 -17.66 7.12 -11.36
C ALA A 138 -16.77 8.32 -11.01
N SER A 139 -16.66 8.66 -9.73
CA SER A 139 -15.75 9.69 -9.22
C SER A 139 -14.58 9.02 -8.52
N LEU A 140 -13.36 9.19 -9.05
CA LEU A 140 -12.16 8.61 -8.47
C LEU A 140 -11.33 9.70 -7.80
N ILE A 141 -10.96 9.46 -6.55
CA ILE A 141 -10.04 10.25 -5.74
C ILE A 141 -8.84 9.35 -5.45
N ALA A 142 -7.67 9.72 -5.95
CA ALA A 142 -6.44 9.02 -5.66
C ALA A 142 -5.71 9.71 -4.50
N VAL A 143 -5.35 8.94 -3.50
CA VAL A 143 -4.62 9.40 -2.31
C VAL A 143 -3.24 8.77 -2.35
N GLY A 144 -2.23 9.60 -2.61
CA GLY A 144 -0.83 9.22 -2.49
C GLY A 144 -0.40 9.28 -1.03
N ILE A 145 0.12 8.19 -0.51
CA ILE A 145 0.60 8.07 0.87
C ILE A 145 2.11 8.23 0.88
N GLY A 146 2.58 9.13 1.77
CA GLY A 146 4.01 9.41 1.91
C GLY A 146 4.53 10.42 0.89
N LYS A 147 5.66 11.04 1.23
CA LYS A 147 6.30 12.11 0.44
C LYS A 147 6.91 11.63 -0.90
N ASP A 148 7.18 10.35 -0.99
CA ASP A 148 7.85 9.73 -2.15
C ASP A 148 6.87 9.10 -3.15
N ALA A 149 5.55 9.28 -2.98
CA ALA A 149 4.51 8.72 -3.84
C ALA A 149 4.65 9.18 -5.32
N ASP A 150 4.49 8.24 -6.26
CA ASP A 150 4.51 8.57 -7.70
C ASP A 150 3.15 9.09 -8.19
N PHE A 151 3.02 10.39 -8.22
CA PHE A 151 1.81 11.08 -8.69
C PHE A 151 1.64 11.07 -10.20
N SER A 152 2.68 10.79 -10.97
CA SER A 152 2.63 10.82 -12.45
C SER A 152 1.64 9.79 -12.99
N VAL A 153 1.61 8.61 -12.39
CA VAL A 153 0.67 7.54 -12.73
C VAL A 153 -0.74 7.88 -12.26
N LEU A 154 -0.88 8.39 -11.04
CA LEU A 154 -2.18 8.74 -10.45
C LEU A 154 -2.88 9.88 -11.23
N LYS A 155 -2.14 10.86 -11.71
CA LYS A 155 -2.64 11.96 -12.54
C LYS A 155 -3.19 11.50 -13.89
N ARG A 156 -2.74 10.36 -14.39
CA ARG A 156 -3.32 9.76 -15.62
C ARG A 156 -4.70 9.14 -15.38
N LEU A 157 -5.03 8.84 -14.12
CA LEU A 157 -6.32 8.26 -13.70
C LEU A 157 -7.37 9.31 -13.42
N THR A 158 -6.99 10.38 -12.73
CA THR A 158 -7.92 11.40 -12.24
C THR A 158 -7.22 12.72 -11.98
N GLU A 159 -7.97 13.83 -12.09
CA GLU A 159 -7.51 15.14 -11.65
C GLU A 159 -7.52 15.27 -10.12
N ASN A 160 -8.34 14.47 -9.42
CA ASN A 160 -8.47 14.49 -7.98
C ASN A 160 -7.39 13.64 -7.32
N VAL A 161 -6.15 14.13 -7.33
CA VAL A 161 -5.01 13.49 -6.66
C VAL A 161 -4.64 14.29 -5.43
N ILE A 162 -4.68 13.63 -4.28
CA ILE A 162 -4.39 14.21 -2.97
C ILE A 162 -3.12 13.56 -2.44
N LEU A 163 -2.14 14.38 -2.05
CA LEU A 163 -1.01 13.92 -1.25
C LEU A 163 -1.43 13.98 0.23
N PHE A 164 -1.28 12.86 0.90
CA PHE A 164 -1.38 12.78 2.36
C PHE A 164 0.01 12.57 2.96
N GLU A 165 0.44 13.53 3.77
CA GLU A 165 1.65 13.46 4.56
C GLU A 165 1.29 13.65 6.03
N GLU A 166 1.58 12.67 6.87
CA GLU A 166 1.45 12.83 8.31
C GLU A 166 2.61 13.69 8.83
N THR A 167 2.31 14.93 9.16
CA THR A 167 3.30 15.89 9.67
C THR A 167 3.20 16.07 11.18
N ARG A 168 2.06 15.72 11.78
CA ARG A 168 1.76 15.85 13.21
C ARG A 168 0.81 14.76 13.67
N GLU A 169 0.94 14.37 14.92
CA GLU A 169 -0.04 13.50 15.57
C GLU A 169 -1.48 14.03 15.40
N GLY A 170 -2.36 13.15 14.91
CA GLY A 170 -3.77 13.46 14.65
C GLY A 170 -4.10 13.94 13.23
N ASP A 171 -3.14 14.16 12.34
CA ASP A 171 -3.42 14.52 10.94
C ASP A 171 -4.16 13.39 10.24
N PHE A 172 -3.82 12.14 10.53
CA PHE A 172 -4.53 10.99 10.01
C PHE A 172 -6.02 10.96 10.43
N SER A 173 -6.32 11.26 11.69
CA SER A 173 -7.71 11.35 12.16
C SER A 173 -8.50 12.45 11.45
N ARG A 174 -7.86 13.56 11.12
CA ARG A 174 -8.49 14.66 10.35
C ARG A 174 -8.74 14.23 8.90
N PHE A 175 -7.79 13.53 8.30
CA PHE A 175 -7.94 12.96 6.96
C PHE A 175 -9.12 11.98 6.90
N VAL A 176 -9.22 11.07 7.87
CA VAL A 176 -10.35 10.14 8.00
C VAL A 176 -11.69 10.88 8.13
N ASN A 177 -11.72 11.95 8.93
CA ASN A 177 -12.91 12.78 9.08
C ASN A 177 -13.28 13.47 7.75
N TRP A 178 -12.28 13.91 6.97
CA TRP A 178 -12.51 14.49 5.65
C TRP A 178 -13.12 13.46 4.68
N ILE A 179 -12.60 12.22 4.64
CA ILE A 179 -13.18 11.13 3.82
C ILE A 179 -14.64 10.90 4.24
N SER A 180 -14.90 10.76 5.54
CA SER A 180 -16.23 10.52 6.06
C SER A 180 -17.18 11.66 5.69
N ALA A 181 -16.75 12.91 5.87
CA ALA A 181 -17.52 14.09 5.51
C ALA A 181 -17.80 14.17 4.00
N SER A 182 -16.83 13.78 3.16
CA SER A 182 -17.00 13.76 1.70
C SER A 182 -18.06 12.75 1.27
N VAL A 183 -18.06 11.55 1.85
CA VAL A 183 -19.08 10.52 1.57
C VAL A 183 -20.46 10.96 2.06
N VAL A 184 -20.55 11.51 3.28
CA VAL A 184 -21.81 12.01 3.85
C VAL A 184 -22.36 13.18 3.05
N ALA A 185 -21.52 14.13 2.64
CA ALA A 185 -21.93 15.27 1.81
C ALA A 185 -22.50 14.80 0.47
N GLN A 186 -21.83 13.85 -0.19
CA GLN A 186 -22.34 13.25 -1.44
C GLN A 186 -23.67 12.52 -1.20
N SER A 187 -23.76 11.75 -0.13
CA SER A 187 -25.01 11.06 0.22
C SER A 187 -26.19 12.02 0.38
N LYS A 188 -26.01 13.15 1.08
CA LYS A 188 -27.05 14.16 1.34
C LYS A 188 -27.41 14.96 0.09
N SER A 189 -26.43 15.44 -0.69
CA SER A 189 -26.70 16.22 -1.90
C SER A 189 -27.51 15.45 -2.92
N LEU A 190 -27.27 14.15 -3.01
CA LEU A 190 -28.01 13.26 -3.89
C LEU A 190 -29.46 13.06 -3.42
N GLY A 191 -29.74 13.14 -2.12
CA GLY A 191 -31.09 13.16 -1.56
C GLY A 191 -31.85 14.42 -1.94
N GLU A 192 -31.20 15.56 -2.15
CA GLU A 192 -31.77 16.85 -2.55
C GLU A 192 -31.86 17.05 -4.07
N GLY A 193 -31.44 16.05 -4.87
CA GLY A 193 -31.53 16.07 -6.33
C GLY A 193 -30.40 16.85 -7.05
N LEU A 194 -29.33 17.17 -6.35
CA LEU A 194 -28.15 17.81 -6.93
C LEU A 194 -27.20 16.75 -7.54
N ASP A 195 -26.72 16.98 -8.76
CA ASP A 195 -25.96 15.97 -9.51
C ASP A 195 -24.56 15.66 -8.96
N SER A 196 -23.96 16.52 -8.20
CA SER A 196 -22.76 16.30 -7.37
C SER A 196 -22.47 17.53 -6.51
N GLN A 197 -21.98 17.35 -5.29
CA GLN A 197 -21.36 18.42 -4.51
C GLN A 197 -19.84 18.43 -4.73
N ALA A 198 -19.25 19.63 -4.62
CA ALA A 198 -17.79 19.74 -4.52
C ALA A 198 -17.31 18.97 -3.29
N LEU A 199 -16.10 18.41 -3.38
CA LEU A 199 -15.45 17.80 -2.23
C LEU A 199 -15.35 18.85 -1.09
N PRO A 200 -15.43 18.43 0.18
CA PRO A 200 -15.18 19.34 1.31
C PRO A 200 -13.82 20.01 1.17
N ASP A 201 -13.67 21.21 1.74
CA ASP A 201 -12.40 21.93 1.72
C ASP A 201 -11.28 21.06 2.31
N LEU A 202 -10.13 21.07 1.64
CA LEU A 202 -8.95 20.35 2.06
C LEU A 202 -8.20 21.16 3.11
N ASP A 203 -7.72 20.49 4.16
CA ASP A 203 -6.77 21.11 5.07
C ASP A 203 -5.35 21.06 4.47
N GLU A 204 -4.93 22.12 3.81
CA GLU A 204 -3.67 22.21 3.06
C GLU A 204 -2.41 21.97 3.90
N ARG A 205 -2.53 21.87 5.24
CA ARG A 205 -1.40 21.58 6.13
C ARG A 205 -0.87 20.16 6.00
N PHE A 206 -1.74 19.20 5.67
CA PHE A 206 -1.40 17.77 5.53
C PHE A 206 -2.07 17.09 4.32
N MET A 207 -2.95 17.80 3.61
CA MET A 207 -3.54 17.34 2.35
C MET A 207 -3.28 18.39 1.26
N LYS A 208 -2.64 17.99 0.17
CA LYS A 208 -2.35 18.89 -0.94
C LYS A 208 -2.91 18.32 -2.23
N ILE A 209 -3.62 19.14 -2.99
CA ILE A 209 -3.94 18.80 -4.38
C ILE A 209 -2.67 18.89 -5.20
N VAL A 210 -2.25 17.77 -5.77
CA VAL A 210 -1.08 17.72 -6.64
C VAL A 210 -1.45 18.35 -7.98
N LYS A 211 -0.92 19.54 -8.27
CA LYS A 211 -1.12 20.22 -9.57
C LYS A 211 -0.13 19.71 -10.62
N GLU A 212 1.15 19.63 -10.22
CA GLU A 212 2.22 19.10 -11.06
C GLU A 212 2.93 18.01 -10.26
N PRO A 213 3.06 16.77 -10.78
CA PRO A 213 3.77 15.73 -10.09
C PRO A 213 5.25 16.12 -9.98
N PRO A 214 5.90 15.92 -8.83
CA PRO A 214 7.34 16.01 -8.75
C PRO A 214 7.97 14.98 -9.72
N PRO A 215 9.19 15.21 -10.19
CA PRO A 215 9.87 14.21 -11.01
C PRO A 215 9.92 12.89 -10.23
N ALA A 216 9.45 11.82 -10.85
CA ALA A 216 9.49 10.49 -10.27
C ALA A 216 10.96 10.13 -9.98
N LEU A 217 11.31 10.10 -8.70
CA LEU A 217 12.55 9.51 -8.25
C LEU A 217 12.30 8.00 -8.27
N ALA A 218 12.60 7.40 -9.41
CA ALA A 218 12.41 5.98 -9.61
C ALA A 218 13.03 5.19 -8.43
N ASP A 219 12.24 4.32 -7.86
CA ASP A 219 12.65 3.04 -7.29
C ASP A 219 13.47 3.01 -6.00
N ALA A 220 13.39 4.00 -5.12
CA ALA A 220 14.31 4.03 -3.99
C ALA A 220 13.76 4.53 -2.65
N ALA A 221 12.45 4.57 -2.42
CA ALA A 221 11.92 5.02 -1.14
C ALA A 221 12.18 4.00 -0.02
N CYS A 222 12.12 2.71 -0.31
CA CYS A 222 12.41 1.66 0.66
C CYS A 222 13.03 0.42 0.03
N VAL A 223 13.70 -0.38 0.86
CA VAL A 223 14.17 -1.73 0.52
C VAL A 223 13.47 -2.71 1.44
N THR A 224 12.79 -3.69 0.86
CA THR A 224 12.16 -4.78 1.59
C THR A 224 12.88 -6.10 1.33
N LEU A 225 13.08 -6.88 2.38
CA LEU A 225 13.75 -8.16 2.33
C LEU A 225 12.90 -9.21 3.06
N VAL A 226 12.66 -10.34 2.41
CA VAL A 226 11.83 -11.42 2.99
C VAL A 226 12.70 -12.57 3.44
N GLY A 227 12.58 -12.94 4.72
CA GLY A 227 13.25 -14.07 5.34
C GLY A 227 12.26 -15.08 5.92
N ARG A 228 12.78 -16.25 6.31
CA ARG A 228 12.03 -17.24 7.10
C ARG A 228 12.72 -17.51 8.43
N CYS A 229 11.93 -17.58 9.49
CA CYS A 229 12.40 -17.95 10.82
C CYS A 229 12.91 -19.39 10.82
N GLN A 230 14.14 -19.59 11.29
CA GLN A 230 14.77 -20.92 11.39
C GLN A 230 13.96 -21.88 12.27
N LYS A 231 13.40 -21.39 13.40
CA LYS A 231 12.67 -22.21 14.37
C LYS A 231 11.23 -22.46 13.98
N THR A 232 10.50 -21.39 13.60
CA THR A 232 9.05 -21.49 13.34
C THR A 232 8.72 -21.70 11.88
N ARG A 233 9.68 -21.54 10.98
CA ARG A 233 9.55 -21.53 9.52
C ARG A 233 8.64 -20.44 8.97
N LYS A 234 8.02 -19.61 9.81
CA LYS A 234 7.17 -18.50 9.40
C LYS A 234 7.98 -17.41 8.69
N PRO A 235 7.41 -16.76 7.65
CA PRO A 235 8.06 -15.67 6.97
C PRO A 235 8.09 -14.39 7.83
N TYR A 236 9.05 -13.53 7.56
CA TYR A 236 9.13 -12.16 8.09
C TYR A 236 9.66 -11.22 7.01
N LEU A 237 9.33 -9.94 7.16
CA LEU A 237 9.78 -8.87 6.28
C LEU A 237 10.66 -7.89 7.04
N ILE A 238 11.81 -7.56 6.49
CA ILE A 238 12.68 -6.47 6.97
C ILE A 238 12.47 -5.29 6.04
N LYS A 239 12.08 -4.13 6.59
CA LYS A 239 11.93 -2.87 5.86
C LYS A 239 13.05 -1.92 6.22
N TYR A 240 13.68 -1.37 5.21
CA TYR A 240 14.62 -0.27 5.30
C TYR A 240 14.06 0.93 4.55
N GLU A 241 14.19 2.11 5.12
CA GLU A 241 13.76 3.37 4.50
C GLU A 241 14.95 4.17 4.04
N ARG A 242 14.79 4.86 2.91
CA ARG A 242 15.83 5.68 2.33
C ARG A 242 16.15 6.88 3.20
N GLU A 243 17.43 7.08 3.45
CA GLU A 243 17.99 8.25 4.10
C GLU A 243 19.10 8.83 3.20
N LEU A 244 19.03 10.13 2.91
CA LEU A 244 20.09 10.81 2.18
C LEU A 244 21.16 11.20 3.19
N GLN A 245 22.37 10.68 3.03
CA GLN A 245 23.52 11.08 3.81
C GLN A 245 24.39 12.09 3.04
N ASP A 246 24.62 13.23 3.66
CA ASP A 246 25.59 14.20 3.17
C ASP A 246 27.02 13.64 3.35
N VAL A 247 27.65 13.29 2.25
CA VAL A 247 29.06 12.91 2.24
C VAL A 247 29.88 14.10 1.76
N ALA A 248 30.67 14.67 2.66
CA ALA A 248 31.60 15.76 2.33
C ALA A 248 33.02 15.19 2.19
N THR A 249 33.59 15.32 1.01
CA THR A 249 35.03 15.20 0.79
C THR A 249 35.68 16.58 0.73
N LEU A 250 37.01 16.64 0.70
CA LEU A 250 37.73 17.92 0.67
C LEU A 250 37.32 18.84 -0.52
N ASP A 251 36.86 18.25 -1.62
CA ASP A 251 36.57 18.95 -2.88
C ASP A 251 35.11 18.90 -3.32
N PHE A 252 34.29 17.98 -2.79
CA PHE A 252 32.90 17.76 -3.23
C PHE A 252 31.96 17.39 -2.09
N LYS A 253 30.73 17.92 -2.16
CA LYS A 253 29.60 17.45 -1.38
C LYS A 253 28.67 16.68 -2.33
N PHE A 254 28.31 15.46 -1.96
CA PHE A 254 27.31 14.67 -2.67
C PHE A 254 26.42 13.91 -1.67
N GLU A 255 25.19 13.69 -2.05
CA GLU A 255 24.24 12.90 -1.27
C GLU A 255 24.33 11.45 -1.71
N MET A 256 24.59 10.54 -0.75
CA MET A 256 24.50 9.10 -0.99
C MET A 256 23.20 8.55 -0.43
N PRO A 257 22.41 7.82 -1.22
CA PRO A 257 21.25 7.11 -0.72
C PRO A 257 21.72 5.91 0.12
N MET A 258 21.39 5.94 1.41
CA MET A 258 21.54 4.83 2.33
C MET A 258 20.17 4.38 2.77
N TYR A 259 20.06 3.14 3.24
CA TYR A 259 18.79 2.58 3.70
C TYR A 259 18.90 2.22 5.18
N ARG A 260 18.16 2.93 6.03
CA ARG A 260 18.13 2.69 7.47
C ARG A 260 17.00 1.72 7.84
N LEU A 261 17.30 0.78 8.72
CA LEU A 261 16.32 -0.16 9.24
C LEU A 261 15.11 0.57 9.86
N ALA A 262 13.93 0.38 9.26
CA ALA A 262 12.65 0.84 9.78
C ALA A 262 12.01 -0.20 10.70
N GLY A 263 12.14 -1.50 10.38
CA GLY A 263 11.60 -2.55 11.22
C GLY A 263 11.74 -3.95 10.66
N CYS A 264 11.35 -4.93 11.49
CA CYS A 264 11.25 -6.33 11.09
C CYS A 264 9.87 -6.86 11.54
N TYR A 265 9.06 -7.24 10.59
CA TYR A 265 7.64 -7.52 10.78
C TYR A 265 7.33 -9.00 10.56
N PRO A 266 6.55 -9.65 11.45
CA PRO A 266 6.10 -11.00 11.23
C PRO A 266 5.10 -11.04 10.07
N LEU A 267 5.25 -12.02 9.19
CA LEU A 267 4.33 -12.30 8.11
C LEU A 267 3.58 -13.61 8.34
N ASP A 268 2.39 -13.70 7.77
CA ASP A 268 1.65 -14.95 7.61
C ASP A 268 1.96 -15.59 6.25
N GLU A 269 1.65 -16.87 6.07
CA GLU A 269 1.89 -17.59 4.80
C GLU A 269 1.05 -17.01 3.63
N ASP A 270 -0.05 -16.32 3.92
CA ASP A 270 -0.88 -15.63 2.94
C ASP A 270 -0.11 -14.55 2.16
N TYR A 271 0.99 -14.04 2.72
CA TYR A 271 1.87 -13.12 2.02
C TYR A 271 2.27 -13.62 0.63
N PHE A 272 2.57 -14.90 0.48
CA PHE A 272 2.98 -15.47 -0.81
C PHE A 272 1.83 -15.55 -1.81
N ALA A 273 0.59 -15.74 -1.33
CA ALA A 273 -0.59 -15.74 -2.18
C ALA A 273 -0.94 -14.34 -2.73
N TRP A 274 -0.55 -13.29 -2.01
CA TRP A 274 -0.75 -11.89 -2.40
C TRP A 274 0.44 -11.30 -3.16
N SER A 275 1.56 -12.02 -3.21
CA SER A 275 2.79 -11.56 -3.86
C SER A 275 2.78 -11.87 -5.35
N ASP A 276 3.44 -11.02 -6.13
CA ASP A 276 3.67 -11.26 -7.55
C ASP A 276 4.60 -12.48 -7.74
N ALA A 277 4.11 -13.46 -8.47
CA ALA A 277 4.85 -14.68 -8.76
C ALA A 277 5.98 -14.49 -9.79
N ARG A 278 6.01 -13.36 -10.51
CA ARG A 278 7.06 -13.07 -11.49
C ARG A 278 8.39 -12.88 -10.78
N ALA A 279 9.40 -13.65 -11.17
CA ALA A 279 10.76 -13.47 -10.66
C ALA A 279 11.30 -12.09 -11.07
N VAL A 280 11.81 -11.35 -10.12
CA VAL A 280 12.53 -10.10 -10.36
C VAL A 280 13.92 -10.24 -9.76
N ASP A 281 14.94 -9.97 -10.55
CA ASP A 281 16.33 -9.95 -10.10
C ASP A 281 16.70 -8.53 -9.60
N LEU A 282 15.93 -8.02 -8.65
CA LEU A 282 16.25 -6.79 -7.94
C LEU A 282 17.21 -7.14 -6.80
N LYS A 283 18.31 -6.41 -6.72
CA LYS A 283 19.33 -6.59 -5.69
C LYS A 283 19.62 -5.28 -5.00
N VAL A 284 20.06 -5.38 -3.76
CA VAL A 284 20.65 -4.29 -2.99
C VAL A 284 21.96 -4.77 -2.40
N ASN A 285 22.95 -3.90 -2.37
CA ASN A 285 24.20 -4.19 -1.68
C ASN A 285 24.03 -4.00 -0.17
N THR A 286 24.53 -4.93 0.63
CA THR A 286 24.42 -4.84 2.08
C THR A 286 25.22 -3.68 2.68
N SER A 287 26.20 -3.13 1.96
CA SER A 287 26.90 -1.89 2.35
C SER A 287 25.98 -0.66 2.41
N ASP A 288 24.89 -0.68 1.63
CA ASP A 288 23.92 0.40 1.59
C ASP A 288 22.88 0.30 2.72
N LEU A 289 22.88 -0.79 3.50
CA LEU A 289 21.92 -1.07 4.55
C LEU A 289 22.48 -0.77 5.93
N ILE A 290 21.79 0.07 6.70
CA ILE A 290 22.18 0.44 8.06
C ILE A 290 21.25 -0.21 9.07
N GLY A 291 21.81 -1.05 9.94
CA GLY A 291 21.10 -1.76 10.99
C GLY A 291 20.75 -3.21 10.63
N ALA A 292 20.76 -4.07 11.64
CA ALA A 292 20.40 -5.47 11.53
C ALA A 292 19.35 -5.81 12.60
N PRO A 293 18.15 -6.30 12.21
CA PRO A 293 17.09 -6.59 13.16
C PRO A 293 17.23 -7.98 13.78
N GLY A 294 16.62 -8.18 14.94
CA GLY A 294 16.31 -9.49 15.49
C GLY A 294 15.10 -10.14 14.82
N CYS A 295 14.95 -11.45 14.99
CA CYS A 295 13.83 -12.20 14.41
C CYS A 295 12.53 -11.95 15.20
N PRO A 296 11.44 -11.50 14.55
CA PRO A 296 10.17 -11.17 15.20
C PRO A 296 9.41 -12.41 15.70
N HIS A 297 9.77 -13.61 15.23
CA HIS A 297 9.09 -14.86 15.62
C HIS A 297 9.76 -15.60 16.77
N CYS A 298 11.09 -15.64 16.83
CA CYS A 298 11.80 -16.48 17.80
C CYS A 298 12.80 -15.72 18.66
N GLY A 299 13.00 -14.44 18.43
CA GLY A 299 13.93 -13.61 19.19
C GLY A 299 15.42 -13.86 18.88
N ASN A 300 15.77 -14.61 17.83
CA ASN A 300 17.16 -14.73 17.40
C ASN A 300 17.75 -13.34 17.12
N ALA A 301 19.00 -13.12 17.55
CA ALA A 301 19.63 -11.81 17.53
C ALA A 301 19.76 -11.22 16.12
N THR A 302 19.88 -12.07 15.09
CA THR A 302 20.06 -11.66 13.70
C THR A 302 18.97 -12.28 12.83
N ALA A 303 18.12 -11.44 12.22
CA ALA A 303 17.18 -11.85 11.18
C ALA A 303 17.79 -11.76 9.75
N PHE A 304 19.04 -11.36 9.64
CA PHE A 304 19.74 -11.11 8.39
C PHE A 304 20.92 -12.06 8.20
N ALA A 305 20.65 -13.32 7.88
CA ALA A 305 21.64 -14.26 7.42
C ALA A 305 21.24 -14.83 6.06
N VAL A 306 22.19 -14.97 5.13
CA VAL A 306 21.93 -15.42 3.76
C VAL A 306 22.43 -16.84 3.59
N CYS A 307 21.53 -17.74 3.19
CA CYS A 307 21.86 -19.10 2.81
C CYS A 307 22.49 -19.14 1.41
N GLY A 308 23.30 -20.15 1.13
CA GLY A 308 23.82 -20.40 -0.23
C GLY A 308 22.74 -20.57 -1.32
N CYS A 309 21.47 -20.71 -0.95
CA CYS A 309 20.33 -20.64 -1.89
C CYS A 309 19.86 -19.20 -2.20
N GLY A 310 20.53 -18.18 -1.68
CA GLY A 310 20.21 -16.77 -1.89
C GLY A 310 19.07 -16.23 -1.02
N LYS A 311 18.50 -17.03 -0.11
CA LYS A 311 17.37 -16.64 0.73
C LYS A 311 17.79 -16.31 2.16
N LEU A 312 17.03 -15.39 2.81
CA LEU A 312 17.27 -14.93 4.17
C LEU A 312 16.64 -15.84 5.23
N LEU A 313 17.35 -15.97 6.35
CA LEU A 313 16.87 -16.64 7.56
C LEU A 313 17.44 -15.97 8.81
N CYS A 314 16.84 -16.25 9.97
CA CYS A 314 17.38 -15.78 11.23
C CYS A 314 18.35 -16.80 11.85
N ILE A 315 19.37 -16.29 12.55
CA ILE A 315 20.36 -17.08 13.31
C ILE A 315 20.63 -16.44 14.67
N ASN A 316 21.19 -17.19 15.62
CA ASN A 316 21.55 -16.69 16.95
C ASN A 316 23.05 -16.41 17.12
N GLY A 317 23.80 -16.43 16.03
CA GLY A 317 25.27 -16.26 16.01
C GLY A 317 25.93 -17.23 15.06
N PRO A 318 27.26 -17.38 15.14
CA PRO A 318 27.97 -18.38 14.35
C PRO A 318 27.54 -19.79 14.78
N GLU A 319 26.74 -20.44 13.95
CA GLU A 319 26.15 -21.74 14.26
C GLU A 319 25.89 -22.57 13.00
N GLU A 320 25.69 -23.86 13.21
CA GLU A 320 25.07 -24.72 12.19
C GLU A 320 23.57 -24.60 12.25
N ALA A 321 22.94 -24.29 11.12
CA ALA A 321 21.52 -24.12 11.02
C ALA A 321 20.95 -24.82 9.79
N THR A 322 19.72 -25.32 9.89
CA THR A 322 18.98 -25.83 8.73
C THR A 322 18.25 -24.69 8.07
N CYS A 323 18.53 -24.44 6.79
CA CYS A 323 17.83 -23.39 6.05
C CYS A 323 16.33 -23.72 5.91
N PRO A 324 15.41 -22.84 6.33
CA PRO A 324 13.98 -23.09 6.23
C PRO A 324 13.42 -23.03 4.80
N TRP A 325 14.24 -22.67 3.81
CA TRP A 325 13.88 -22.57 2.40
C TRP A 325 14.30 -23.78 1.59
N CYS A 326 15.57 -24.19 1.70
CA CYS A 326 16.13 -25.28 0.90
C CYS A 326 16.45 -26.53 1.71
N GLU A 327 16.20 -26.53 3.03
CA GLU A 327 16.38 -27.64 4.00
C GLU A 327 17.83 -28.15 4.13
N LYS A 328 18.80 -27.48 3.51
CA LYS A 328 20.22 -27.82 3.66
C LYS A 328 20.77 -27.31 4.99
N GLN A 329 21.65 -28.09 5.58
CA GLN A 329 22.49 -27.62 6.70
C GLN A 329 23.54 -26.66 6.18
N VAL A 330 23.68 -25.52 6.88
CA VAL A 330 24.60 -24.44 6.53
C VAL A 330 25.30 -23.97 7.80
N THR A 331 26.62 -23.81 7.70
CA THR A 331 27.40 -23.23 8.79
C THR A 331 27.57 -21.73 8.51
N PHE A 332 27.08 -20.90 9.39
CA PHE A 332 27.23 -19.45 9.33
C PHE A 332 28.48 -19.03 10.08
N ARG A 333 29.29 -18.19 9.44
CA ARG A 333 30.48 -17.57 10.02
C ARG A 333 30.38 -16.06 9.90
N PRO A 334 30.88 -15.30 10.89
CA PRO A 334 31.05 -13.87 10.73
C PRO A 334 31.98 -13.58 9.54
N ARG A 335 31.61 -12.59 8.74
CA ARG A 335 32.51 -12.11 7.69
C ARG A 335 33.66 -11.35 8.36
N PRO A 336 34.91 -11.51 7.91
CA PRO A 336 36.05 -10.74 8.42
C PRO A 336 35.83 -9.23 8.18
N ALA A 337 36.15 -8.40 9.16
CA ALA A 337 35.97 -6.95 9.13
C ALA A 337 36.81 -6.21 8.07
N ASN A 338 37.71 -6.90 7.39
CA ASN A 338 38.61 -6.31 6.39
C ASN A 338 38.09 -6.39 4.94
N GLU A 339 36.91 -6.95 4.73
CA GLU A 339 36.23 -6.97 3.42
C GLU A 339 35.10 -5.92 3.45
N ASP A 340 35.45 -4.66 3.15
CA ASP A 340 34.56 -3.51 3.12
C ASP A 340 33.53 -3.56 1.99
N ASP A 341 33.68 -4.48 1.04
CA ASP A 341 32.70 -4.69 -0.02
C ASP A 341 31.53 -5.52 0.51
N GLY A 342 30.35 -4.90 0.66
CA GLY A 342 29.08 -5.58 0.91
C GLY A 342 28.84 -6.73 -0.09
N PHE A 343 27.74 -7.41 0.04
CA PHE A 343 27.31 -8.43 -0.94
C PHE A 343 25.87 -8.17 -1.36
N ASP A 344 25.53 -8.58 -2.56
CA ASP A 344 24.19 -8.37 -3.09
C ASP A 344 23.19 -9.36 -2.51
N VAL A 345 22.05 -8.85 -2.06
CA VAL A 345 20.89 -9.63 -1.63
C VAL A 345 19.69 -9.31 -2.48
N GLY A 346 18.84 -10.31 -2.74
CA GLY A 346 17.58 -10.10 -3.44
C GLY A 346 16.62 -9.29 -2.58
N ARG A 347 16.07 -8.20 -3.16
CA ARG A 347 15.07 -7.36 -2.51
C ARG A 347 13.66 -7.63 -3.06
N GLY A 348 12.63 -7.25 -2.30
CA GLY A 348 11.25 -7.19 -2.75
C GLY A 348 11.04 -6.12 -3.82
N ARG A 349 9.82 -6.05 -4.34
CA ARG A 349 9.48 -5.12 -5.42
C ARG A 349 9.07 -3.73 -4.93
N GLY A 350 8.76 -3.58 -3.65
CA GLY A 350 8.38 -2.30 -3.08
C GLY A 350 7.32 -2.42 -2.04
#